data_b592d78da03bcfeaa074c920a354cf3a
#
_entry.id   b592d78da03bcfeaa074c920a354cf3a
#
_cell.length_a   1.000
_cell.length_b   1.000
_cell.length_c   1.000
_cell.angle_alpha   90.00
_cell.angle_beta   90.00
_cell.angle_gamma   90.00
#
_symmetry.space_group_name_H-M   'P 1'
#
loop_
_entity.id
_entity.type
_entity.pdbx_description
1 polymer ?
#
loop_
_entity_poly.entity_id
_entity_poly.type
_entity_poly.pdbx_seq_one_letter_code
_entity_poly.pdbx_strand_id
1 'polypeptide(L)'
;LRFICQGFTVMPKHNYLLLSVLMLFVWVSADAFAKQSKPNILVVWGDDIGRSNISHFTHGLMGYKTPNIDRIAQEGMTFTDYYGEQSCTAGRSSFITGQSVFRTGLSKVGLPGAKEGMHEKDPTIAGLLKNHGYATGQFGKNHLGDQDKMLPTNHGFDEFLGNLYHLNAEEEPENEDYPKNKEFHEKYGPRGVIHSTANGKIEDTGPLTKKRMETIDDDTSDAAIKFIEKQAKEGKPWFVWWSGTRMHFRTHVKKELRGISGQDEYSDGMVEHDRHIGKFLDKLDELGIADNTLVFYSTDNGPHMNTWPDAAMTPFRGEKNTNWEGGWRVPAMVRWPGKIKSGSWSNEIMHHMDWLPTFLAAAGESDVKEKLLTGHKAIDRNYKVHLDGYNFLPYLTGKDEHGPRKEIFYFSDDGDLTALRYQDWKLIFMEQRAEATFQAWREPFIPLRIPLLENLRRDPYERALITSNTYDDWFLDRAYLLVPAQAYVATFLKTFKDYPPRQKAASFSLDKVMDMLTSNAGSR
;
A
#
# COMPACT_ATOMS: atom_id res chain seq x y z
N LEU A 1 -79.06 15.77 27.45
CA LEU A 1 -79.80 17.05 27.30
C LEU A 1 -78.88 18.07 26.53
N ARG A 2 -79.44 18.55 25.37
CA ARG A 2 -79.20 19.76 24.60
C ARG A 2 -77.75 19.98 24.07
N PHE A 3 -77.64 19.83 22.75
CA PHE A 3 -77.51 20.84 21.66
C PHE A 3 -76.27 21.79 21.81
N ILE A 4 -75.37 21.79 20.77
CA ILE A 4 -75.31 22.83 19.73
C ILE A 4 -74.46 22.34 18.57
N CYS A 5 -75.10 22.30 17.36
CA CYS A 5 -74.40 22.33 16.05
C CYS A 5 -73.90 23.73 15.77
N GLN A 6 -72.73 23.82 15.11
CA GLN A 6 -72.25 24.91 14.22
C GLN A 6 -70.78 24.59 13.94
N GLY A 7 -70.21 24.61 12.75
CA GLY A 7 -70.60 25.01 11.43
C GLY A 7 -69.41 24.64 10.56
N PHE A 8 -69.65 23.87 9.50
CA PHE A 8 -68.62 23.60 8.48
C PHE A 8 -68.43 24.87 7.63
N THR A 9 -67.33 25.54 7.81
CA THR A 9 -66.89 26.58 6.85
C THR A 9 -66.17 25.91 5.69
N VAL A 10 -66.81 25.94 4.53
CA VAL A 10 -66.27 25.49 3.24
C VAL A 10 -65.11 26.42 2.86
N MET A 11 -63.89 25.90 2.83
CA MET A 11 -62.73 26.64 2.28
C MET A 11 -62.85 26.80 0.75
N PRO A 12 -62.47 27.97 0.21
CA PRO A 12 -62.63 28.22 -1.22
C PRO A 12 -61.63 27.37 -2.04
N LYS A 13 -62.09 26.91 -3.21
CA LYS A 13 -61.39 26.00 -4.15
C LYS A 13 -60.01 26.42 -4.62
N HIS A 14 -59.55 27.64 -4.30
CA HIS A 14 -58.25 28.15 -4.73
C HIS A 14 -57.07 27.69 -3.84
N ASN A 15 -57.31 27.22 -2.63
CA ASN A 15 -56.27 26.78 -1.71
C ASN A 15 -55.77 25.34 -1.95
N TYR A 16 -56.50 24.52 -2.66
CA TYR A 16 -56.08 23.15 -3.00
C TYR A 16 -55.04 23.11 -4.11
N LEU A 17 -55.00 24.12 -5.00
CA LEU A 17 -54.02 24.17 -6.06
C LEU A 17 -52.65 24.59 -5.54
N LEU A 18 -52.58 25.46 -4.52
CA LEU A 18 -51.31 25.86 -3.88
C LEU A 18 -50.73 24.73 -3.00
N LEU A 19 -51.55 23.97 -2.30
CA LEU A 19 -51.05 22.82 -1.53
C LEU A 19 -50.57 21.67 -2.44
N SER A 20 -51.22 21.44 -3.58
CA SER A 20 -50.79 20.44 -4.55
C SER A 20 -49.45 20.80 -5.23
N VAL A 21 -49.24 22.08 -5.51
CA VAL A 21 -47.96 22.55 -6.09
C VAL A 21 -46.85 22.53 -5.06
N LEU A 22 -47.10 22.83 -3.77
CA LEU A 22 -46.08 22.71 -2.71
C LEU A 22 -45.72 21.25 -2.44
N MET A 23 -46.68 20.31 -2.49
CA MET A 23 -46.35 18.87 -2.35
C MET A 23 -45.62 18.32 -3.57
N LEU A 24 -45.87 18.77 -4.78
CA LEU A 24 -45.07 18.40 -5.96
C LEU A 24 -43.63 18.92 -5.91
N PHE A 25 -43.41 20.15 -5.38
CA PHE A 25 -42.06 20.67 -5.20
C PHE A 25 -41.29 19.96 -4.09
N VAL A 26 -41.92 19.45 -3.02
CA VAL A 26 -41.29 18.68 -1.96
C VAL A 26 -40.94 17.26 -2.43
N TRP A 27 -41.68 16.68 -3.37
CA TRP A 27 -41.39 15.35 -3.94
C TRP A 27 -40.27 15.40 -5.00
N VAL A 28 -40.16 16.50 -5.76
CA VAL A 28 -39.06 16.66 -6.75
C VAL A 28 -37.71 16.93 -6.07
N SER A 29 -37.71 17.50 -4.85
CA SER A 29 -36.48 17.67 -4.07
C SER A 29 -36.05 16.43 -3.27
N ALA A 30 -36.94 15.44 -3.04
CA ALA A 30 -36.59 14.22 -2.31
C ALA A 30 -35.88 13.16 -3.18
N ASP A 31 -36.14 13.13 -4.48
CA ASP A 31 -35.46 12.19 -5.39
C ASP A 31 -34.07 12.69 -5.87
N ALA A 32 -33.69 13.94 -5.58
CA ALA A 32 -32.37 14.46 -5.87
C ALA A 32 -31.32 14.09 -4.78
N PHE A 33 -31.73 13.42 -3.69
CA PHE A 33 -30.87 13.14 -2.52
C PHE A 33 -30.49 11.68 -2.34
N ALA A 34 -30.44 10.84 -3.36
CA ALA A 34 -30.01 9.46 -3.17
C ALA A 34 -29.34 8.78 -4.37
N LYS A 35 -28.44 9.45 -5.04
CA LYS A 35 -27.37 8.74 -5.70
C LYS A 35 -26.16 8.88 -4.76
N GLN A 36 -25.97 7.89 -3.88
CA GLN A 36 -24.79 7.83 -3.03
C GLN A 36 -23.59 7.99 -3.94
N SER A 37 -22.93 9.15 -3.90
CA SER A 37 -21.76 9.42 -4.73
C SER A 37 -20.69 8.41 -4.35
N LYS A 38 -20.07 7.77 -5.35
CA LYS A 38 -18.94 6.87 -5.10
C LYS A 38 -17.87 7.63 -4.31
N PRO A 39 -17.25 7.02 -3.31
CA PRO A 39 -16.24 7.72 -2.51
C PRO A 39 -15.01 8.07 -3.33
N ASN A 40 -14.38 9.16 -3.01
CA ASN A 40 -13.00 9.40 -3.41
C ASN A 40 -12.08 8.48 -2.59
N ILE A 41 -10.93 8.13 -3.13
CA ILE A 41 -9.96 7.26 -2.49
C ILE A 41 -8.60 7.93 -2.54
N LEU A 42 -8.07 8.29 -1.37
CA LEU A 42 -6.73 8.84 -1.20
C LEU A 42 -5.87 7.83 -0.46
N VAL A 43 -4.80 7.38 -1.09
CA VAL A 43 -3.75 6.58 -0.46
C VAL A 43 -2.51 7.43 -0.33
N VAL A 44 -2.00 7.57 0.89
CA VAL A 44 -0.79 8.33 1.20
C VAL A 44 0.21 7.41 1.89
N TRP A 45 1.36 7.23 1.26
CA TRP A 45 2.39 6.31 1.72
C TRP A 45 3.70 7.01 2.00
N GLY A 46 4.41 6.49 3.02
CA GLY A 46 5.84 6.68 3.15
C GLY A 46 6.63 5.59 2.43
N ASP A 47 7.94 5.60 2.64
CA ASP A 47 8.91 4.63 2.14
C ASP A 47 9.78 4.19 3.32
N ASP A 48 9.84 2.91 3.64
CA ASP A 48 10.61 2.34 4.76
C ASP A 48 10.26 2.93 6.15
N ILE A 49 9.05 3.47 6.39
CA ILE A 49 8.70 4.08 7.68
C ILE A 49 8.40 3.01 8.72
N GLY A 50 9.12 3.09 9.85
CA GLY A 50 8.90 2.20 10.97
C GLY A 50 7.72 2.62 11.86
N ARG A 51 7.10 1.65 12.53
CA ARG A 51 5.99 1.89 13.43
C ARG A 51 6.34 2.85 14.58
N SER A 52 7.59 2.78 15.07
CA SER A 52 8.05 3.67 16.14
C SER A 52 8.10 5.14 15.72
N ASN A 53 8.23 5.43 14.43
CA ASN A 53 8.34 6.78 13.88
C ASN A 53 7.01 7.55 13.83
N ILE A 54 5.89 6.88 14.09
CA ILE A 54 4.56 7.49 14.10
C ILE A 54 4.12 7.73 15.55
N SER A 55 3.88 9.00 15.91
CA SER A 55 3.59 9.36 17.29
C SER A 55 2.29 8.78 17.83
N HIS A 56 1.33 8.43 16.99
CA HIS A 56 0.12 7.74 17.39
C HIS A 56 0.40 6.40 18.11
N PHE A 57 1.44 5.66 17.67
CA PHE A 57 1.82 4.39 18.29
C PHE A 57 2.74 4.53 19.50
N THR A 58 3.44 5.64 19.62
CA THR A 58 4.55 5.81 20.59
C THR A 58 4.43 7.03 21.48
N HIS A 59 3.42 7.87 21.26
CA HIS A 59 3.24 9.15 21.95
C HIS A 59 4.45 10.11 21.84
N GLY A 60 5.28 9.96 20.79
CA GLY A 60 6.46 10.78 20.56
C GLY A 60 7.74 10.22 21.19
N LEU A 61 7.82 8.90 21.46
CA LEU A 61 9.01 8.23 21.99
C LEU A 61 10.26 8.53 21.16
N MET A 62 10.11 8.73 19.85
CA MET A 62 11.22 9.07 18.93
C MET A 62 11.67 10.54 19.03
N GLY A 63 11.13 11.33 19.97
CA GLY A 63 11.53 12.72 20.24
C GLY A 63 10.83 13.78 19.38
N TYR A 64 10.03 13.39 18.39
CA TYR A 64 9.19 14.26 17.57
C TYR A 64 7.76 13.71 17.48
N LYS A 65 6.87 14.43 16.83
CA LYS A 65 5.46 14.06 16.64
C LYS A 65 5.03 14.15 15.19
N THR A 66 4.01 13.37 14.84
CA THR A 66 3.39 13.29 13.51
C THR A 66 1.89 13.58 13.61
N PRO A 67 1.49 14.83 13.99
CA PRO A 67 0.11 15.16 14.35
C PRO A 67 -0.89 14.97 13.19
N ASN A 68 -0.47 15.12 11.95
CA ASN A 68 -1.34 14.97 10.79
C ASN A 68 -1.59 13.49 10.44
N ILE A 69 -0.58 12.65 10.58
CA ILE A 69 -0.73 11.19 10.49
C ILE A 69 -1.60 10.70 11.66
N ASP A 70 -1.34 11.19 12.88
CA ASP A 70 -2.11 10.87 14.08
C ASP A 70 -3.59 11.26 13.91
N ARG A 71 -3.89 12.34 13.17
CA ARG A 71 -5.26 12.77 12.85
C ARG A 71 -6.02 11.70 12.05
N ILE A 72 -5.38 11.03 11.08
CA ILE A 72 -6.01 9.92 10.33
C ILE A 72 -6.42 8.81 11.29
N ALA A 73 -5.56 8.47 12.26
CA ALA A 73 -5.84 7.47 13.27
C ALA A 73 -6.98 7.87 14.22
N GLN A 74 -6.95 9.12 14.69
CA GLN A 74 -7.95 9.66 15.63
C GLN A 74 -9.34 9.77 15.00
N GLU A 75 -9.40 10.11 13.72
CA GLU A 75 -10.65 10.26 12.97
C GLU A 75 -11.06 8.97 12.25
N GLY A 76 -10.31 7.88 12.42
CA GLY A 76 -10.51 6.61 11.74
C GLY A 76 -10.17 5.38 12.56
N MET A 77 -9.67 4.34 11.90
CA MET A 77 -9.28 3.07 12.51
C MET A 77 -7.77 2.84 12.36
N THR A 78 -7.14 2.38 13.44
CA THR A 78 -5.73 1.99 13.51
C THR A 78 -5.59 0.47 13.55
N PHE A 79 -4.64 -0.08 12.81
CA PHE A 79 -4.38 -1.52 12.79
C PHE A 79 -3.15 -1.88 13.62
N THR A 80 -3.25 -2.93 14.42
CA THR A 80 -2.12 -3.52 15.14
C THR A 80 -1.43 -4.63 14.34
N ASP A 81 -2.18 -5.32 13.49
CA ASP A 81 -1.77 -6.50 12.72
C ASP A 81 -1.91 -6.25 11.21
N TYR A 82 -1.27 -5.17 10.75
CA TYR A 82 -1.24 -4.82 9.34
C TYR A 82 0.12 -5.17 8.71
N TYR A 83 0.07 -5.78 7.52
CA TYR A 83 1.23 -6.32 6.84
C TYR A 83 1.48 -5.67 5.48
N GLY A 84 2.74 -5.26 5.29
CA GLY A 84 3.30 -4.97 3.97
C GLY A 84 3.96 -6.23 3.40
N GLU A 85 5.06 -6.00 2.70
CA GLU A 85 5.94 -7.06 2.19
C GLU A 85 7.37 -6.81 2.68
N GLN A 86 8.32 -7.69 2.31
CA GLN A 86 9.69 -7.59 2.76
C GLN A 86 10.47 -6.40 2.18
N SER A 87 10.03 -5.82 1.04
CA SER A 87 10.73 -4.71 0.37
C SER A 87 9.82 -3.86 -0.51
N CYS A 88 10.33 -2.72 -1.01
CA CYS A 88 9.54 -1.69 -1.70
C CYS A 88 8.78 -2.19 -2.92
N THR A 89 9.45 -2.80 -3.90
CA THR A 89 8.81 -3.32 -5.11
C THR A 89 7.75 -4.35 -4.76
N ALA A 90 8.03 -5.21 -3.78
CA ALA A 90 7.12 -6.22 -3.30
C ALA A 90 5.84 -5.60 -2.67
N GLY A 91 6.00 -4.68 -1.72
CA GLY A 91 4.85 -4.02 -1.07
C GLY A 91 3.99 -3.24 -2.05
N ARG A 92 4.62 -2.50 -2.96
CA ARG A 92 3.92 -1.72 -4.00
C ARG A 92 3.18 -2.61 -4.98
N SER A 93 3.80 -3.73 -5.40
CA SER A 93 3.19 -4.72 -6.28
C SER A 93 1.98 -5.40 -5.64
N SER A 94 2.11 -5.89 -4.41
CA SER A 94 1.02 -6.58 -3.71
C SER A 94 -0.18 -5.65 -3.46
N PHE A 95 0.07 -4.38 -3.13
CA PHE A 95 -0.97 -3.36 -2.96
C PHE A 95 -1.74 -3.11 -4.26
N ILE A 96 -1.02 -2.72 -5.32
CA ILE A 96 -1.68 -2.22 -6.53
C ILE A 96 -2.37 -3.32 -7.33
N THR A 97 -1.89 -4.58 -7.20
CA THR A 97 -2.44 -5.73 -7.94
C THR A 97 -3.37 -6.63 -7.13
N GLY A 98 -3.39 -6.54 -5.79
CA GLY A 98 -4.13 -7.46 -4.92
C GLY A 98 -3.66 -8.91 -5.00
N GLN A 99 -2.46 -9.15 -5.51
CA GLN A 99 -1.86 -10.46 -5.73
C GLN A 99 -0.58 -10.64 -4.88
N SER A 100 -0.32 -11.88 -4.45
CA SER A 100 0.96 -12.24 -3.84
C SER A 100 2.13 -11.92 -4.79
N VAL A 101 3.22 -11.45 -4.22
CA VAL A 101 4.47 -11.20 -4.95
C VAL A 101 5.00 -12.42 -5.68
N PHE A 102 4.67 -13.63 -5.18
CA PHE A 102 5.01 -14.88 -5.85
C PHE A 102 4.24 -15.07 -7.17
N ARG A 103 3.03 -14.46 -7.33
CA ARG A 103 2.29 -14.47 -8.61
C ARG A 103 2.84 -13.46 -9.60
N THR A 104 3.11 -12.25 -9.13
CA THR A 104 3.61 -11.18 -9.99
C THR A 104 5.09 -11.36 -10.36
N GLY A 105 5.86 -12.08 -9.52
CA GLY A 105 7.31 -12.19 -9.63
C GLY A 105 8.07 -10.91 -9.22
N LEU A 106 7.37 -9.95 -8.61
CA LEU A 106 7.92 -8.66 -8.18
C LEU A 106 8.29 -8.68 -6.70
N SER A 107 9.04 -9.70 -6.28
CA SER A 107 9.49 -9.86 -4.89
C SER A 107 10.80 -9.12 -4.58
N LYS A 108 11.65 -8.86 -5.59
CA LYS A 108 12.95 -8.21 -5.42
C LYS A 108 12.90 -6.72 -5.80
N VAL A 109 13.70 -5.93 -5.13
CA VAL A 109 13.89 -4.50 -5.42
C VAL A 109 14.36 -4.31 -6.85
N GLY A 110 13.64 -3.49 -7.63
CA GLY A 110 13.99 -3.15 -9.00
C GLY A 110 15.19 -2.21 -9.05
N LEU A 111 16.11 -2.46 -9.98
CA LEU A 111 17.27 -1.60 -10.28
C LEU A 111 17.14 -0.99 -11.67
N PRO A 112 17.82 0.13 -11.96
CA PRO A 112 17.85 0.73 -13.29
C PRO A 112 18.31 -0.28 -14.35
N GLY A 113 17.59 -0.33 -15.49
CA GLY A 113 17.88 -1.25 -16.59
C GLY A 113 17.43 -2.70 -16.37
N ALA A 114 16.80 -3.04 -15.24
CA ALA A 114 16.21 -4.36 -15.02
C ALA A 114 15.06 -4.62 -16.01
N LYS A 115 14.88 -5.90 -16.37
CA LYS A 115 13.82 -6.31 -17.31
C LYS A 115 12.48 -6.57 -16.62
N GLU A 116 12.54 -6.83 -15.33
CA GLU A 116 11.40 -7.16 -14.48
C GLU A 116 10.64 -5.88 -14.12
N GLY A 117 9.31 -5.99 -14.11
CA GLY A 117 8.43 -4.89 -13.80
C GLY A 117 6.97 -5.28 -14.00
N MET A 118 6.10 -4.29 -13.90
CA MET A 118 4.66 -4.45 -14.03
C MET A 118 4.30 -5.12 -15.35
N HIS A 119 3.58 -6.25 -15.27
CA HIS A 119 3.20 -7.01 -16.45
C HIS A 119 1.79 -6.61 -16.92
N GLU A 120 1.59 -6.55 -18.25
CA GLU A 120 0.31 -6.17 -18.88
C GLU A 120 -0.89 -7.05 -18.50
N LYS A 121 -0.63 -8.29 -18.03
CA LYS A 121 -1.65 -9.24 -17.58
C LYS A 121 -2.06 -9.06 -16.11
N ASP A 122 -1.38 -8.21 -15.37
CA ASP A 122 -1.73 -7.93 -13.98
C ASP A 122 -2.68 -6.73 -13.91
N PRO A 123 -3.89 -6.92 -13.33
CA PRO A 123 -4.80 -5.82 -13.09
C PRO A 123 -4.25 -4.90 -12.01
N THR A 124 -4.66 -3.65 -12.04
CA THR A 124 -4.38 -2.69 -10.98
C THR A 124 -5.67 -2.13 -10.39
N ILE A 125 -5.59 -1.63 -9.17
CA ILE A 125 -6.69 -0.87 -8.55
C ILE A 125 -7.14 0.24 -9.50
N ALA A 126 -6.19 1.01 -10.05
CA ALA A 126 -6.48 2.11 -10.97
C ALA A 126 -7.22 1.62 -12.22
N GLY A 127 -6.69 0.58 -12.89
CA GLY A 127 -7.28 0.03 -14.11
C GLY A 127 -8.71 -0.49 -13.91
N LEU A 128 -8.97 -1.16 -12.79
CA LEU A 128 -10.30 -1.68 -12.49
C LEU A 128 -11.28 -0.56 -12.09
N LEU A 129 -10.84 0.45 -11.35
CA LEU A 129 -11.67 1.60 -10.96
C LEU A 129 -12.10 2.45 -12.17
N LYS A 130 -11.41 2.37 -13.33
CA LYS A 130 -11.86 3.03 -14.58
C LYS A 130 -13.24 2.55 -15.01
N ASN A 131 -13.58 1.27 -14.81
CA ASN A 131 -14.92 0.72 -15.09
C ASN A 131 -16.02 1.38 -14.26
N HIS A 132 -15.64 2.03 -13.16
CA HIS A 132 -16.54 2.72 -12.24
C HIS A 132 -16.55 4.24 -12.44
N GLY A 133 -15.85 4.75 -13.47
CA GLY A 133 -15.81 6.18 -13.82
C GLY A 133 -14.84 7.00 -12.97
N TYR A 134 -13.89 6.36 -12.28
CA TYR A 134 -12.87 7.07 -11.52
C TYR A 134 -11.85 7.74 -12.42
N ALA A 135 -11.46 8.95 -12.05
CA ALA A 135 -10.19 9.53 -12.46
C ALA A 135 -9.07 8.99 -11.57
N THR A 136 -7.89 8.74 -12.12
CA THR A 136 -6.84 8.01 -11.42
C THR A 136 -5.48 8.68 -11.56
N GLY A 137 -4.82 8.98 -10.45
CA GLY A 137 -3.51 9.63 -10.41
C GLY A 137 -2.53 8.92 -9.48
N GLN A 138 -1.27 8.78 -9.92
CA GLN A 138 -0.18 8.33 -9.08
C GLN A 138 0.91 9.38 -9.04
N PHE A 139 1.39 9.73 -7.84
CA PHE A 139 2.37 10.79 -7.64
C PHE A 139 3.42 10.33 -6.63
N GLY A 140 4.71 10.60 -6.94
CA GLY A 140 5.85 10.13 -6.15
C GLY A 140 6.44 8.82 -6.65
N LYS A 141 7.04 8.03 -5.76
CA LYS A 141 7.76 6.80 -6.11
C LYS A 141 6.84 5.70 -6.64
N ASN A 142 7.14 5.16 -7.84
CA ASN A 142 6.45 4.00 -8.43
C ASN A 142 7.12 2.67 -8.08
N HIS A 143 8.38 2.48 -8.45
CA HIS A 143 9.25 1.32 -8.18
C HIS A 143 8.71 -0.04 -8.68
N LEU A 144 8.01 -0.05 -9.82
CA LEU A 144 7.41 -1.25 -10.45
C LEU A 144 7.92 -1.47 -11.88
N GLY A 145 9.17 -1.09 -12.15
CA GLY A 145 9.82 -1.18 -13.46
C GLY A 145 9.96 0.18 -14.14
N ASP A 146 10.89 0.25 -15.10
CA ASP A 146 11.34 1.51 -15.71
C ASP A 146 11.07 1.63 -17.21
N GLN A 147 10.64 0.54 -17.87
CA GLN A 147 10.28 0.59 -19.27
C GLN A 147 8.96 1.33 -19.48
N ASP A 148 8.80 2.02 -20.62
CA ASP A 148 7.58 2.78 -20.91
C ASP A 148 6.30 1.97 -20.72
N LYS A 149 6.30 0.68 -21.14
CA LYS A 149 5.15 -0.23 -20.97
C LYS A 149 4.80 -0.53 -19.50
N MET A 150 5.74 -0.28 -18.56
CA MET A 150 5.59 -0.53 -17.12
C MET A 150 5.12 0.71 -16.36
N LEU A 151 5.11 1.89 -17.01
CA LEU A 151 4.69 3.12 -16.37
C LEU A 151 3.22 3.06 -15.91
N PRO A 152 2.86 3.72 -14.81
CA PRO A 152 1.52 3.70 -14.23
C PRO A 152 0.42 4.03 -15.24
N THR A 153 0.67 4.95 -16.17
CA THR A 153 -0.29 5.36 -17.20
C THR A 153 -0.61 4.27 -18.22
N ASN A 154 0.23 3.24 -18.36
CA ASN A 154 -0.06 2.03 -19.13
C ASN A 154 -0.81 0.96 -18.33
N HIS A 155 -1.03 1.20 -17.04
CA HIS A 155 -1.70 0.30 -16.09
C HIS A 155 -2.93 0.94 -15.41
N GLY A 156 -3.55 1.92 -16.09
CA GLY A 156 -4.85 2.47 -15.72
C GLY A 156 -4.83 3.80 -14.97
N PHE A 157 -3.67 4.39 -14.71
CA PHE A 157 -3.59 5.76 -14.22
C PHE A 157 -3.76 6.78 -15.36
N ASP A 158 -4.49 7.85 -15.11
CA ASP A 158 -4.65 8.95 -16.06
C ASP A 158 -3.41 9.85 -16.08
N GLU A 159 -2.76 10.01 -14.93
CA GLU A 159 -1.59 10.84 -14.75
C GLU A 159 -0.60 10.22 -13.76
N PHE A 160 0.68 10.35 -14.07
CA PHE A 160 1.79 9.98 -13.20
C PHE A 160 2.85 11.08 -13.22
N LEU A 161 3.31 11.50 -12.04
CA LEU A 161 4.50 12.32 -11.85
C LEU A 161 5.32 11.74 -10.70
N GLY A 162 6.54 11.25 -10.99
CA GLY A 162 7.37 10.69 -9.94
C GLY A 162 8.63 9.98 -10.43
N ASN A 163 9.35 9.40 -9.49
CA ASN A 163 10.56 8.63 -9.72
C ASN A 163 10.27 7.13 -9.78
N LEU A 164 11.20 6.40 -10.42
CA LEU A 164 10.99 4.97 -10.72
C LEU A 164 11.77 4.04 -9.81
N TYR A 165 12.67 4.57 -8.96
CA TYR A 165 13.57 3.79 -8.11
C TYR A 165 13.62 4.36 -6.69
N HIS A 166 14.43 3.71 -5.83
CA HIS A 166 14.78 4.21 -4.50
C HIS A 166 15.86 5.30 -4.59
N LEU A 167 15.97 6.14 -3.55
CA LEU A 167 16.83 7.33 -3.57
C LEU A 167 18.29 7.03 -3.85
N ASN A 168 18.88 5.97 -3.27
CA ASN A 168 20.29 5.67 -3.51
C ASN A 168 20.58 5.29 -4.97
N ALA A 169 19.66 4.65 -5.71
CA ALA A 169 19.86 4.42 -7.14
C ALA A 169 19.76 5.71 -7.95
N GLU A 170 18.88 6.62 -7.56
CA GLU A 170 18.72 7.91 -8.22
C GLU A 170 19.97 8.81 -8.05
N GLU A 171 20.67 8.75 -6.91
CA GLU A 171 21.87 9.57 -6.65
C GLU A 171 23.19 8.95 -7.14
N GLU A 172 23.20 7.65 -7.55
CA GLU A 172 24.40 6.97 -8.03
C GLU A 172 25.15 7.72 -9.13
N PRO A 173 24.50 8.38 -10.12
CA PRO A 173 25.19 9.16 -11.14
C PRO A 173 26.03 10.33 -10.62
N GLU A 174 25.81 10.76 -9.37
CA GLU A 174 26.58 11.81 -8.71
C GLU A 174 27.86 11.29 -8.01
N ASN A 175 28.06 9.98 -7.94
CA ASN A 175 29.28 9.39 -7.39
C ASN A 175 30.48 9.64 -8.31
N GLU A 176 31.66 9.82 -7.72
CA GLU A 176 32.90 10.14 -8.46
C GLU A 176 33.29 9.04 -9.44
N ASP A 177 33.12 7.79 -9.06
CA ASP A 177 33.46 6.57 -9.81
C ASP A 177 32.34 6.07 -10.73
N TYR A 178 31.19 6.77 -10.77
CA TYR A 178 30.10 6.39 -11.68
C TYR A 178 30.57 6.48 -13.15
N PRO A 179 30.31 5.46 -13.99
CA PRO A 179 30.72 5.45 -15.37
C PRO A 179 30.23 6.66 -16.15
N LYS A 180 31.17 7.42 -16.76
CA LYS A 180 30.85 8.64 -17.54
C LYS A 180 30.45 8.33 -18.99
N ASN A 181 30.44 7.05 -19.37
CA ASN A 181 30.05 6.56 -20.69
C ASN A 181 28.55 6.74 -20.91
N LYS A 182 28.18 7.45 -21.98
CA LYS A 182 26.79 7.74 -22.33
C LYS A 182 25.97 6.47 -22.57
N GLU A 183 26.56 5.47 -23.27
CA GLU A 183 25.89 4.20 -23.55
C GLU A 183 25.58 3.43 -22.25
N PHE A 184 26.49 3.46 -21.28
CA PHE A 184 26.24 2.87 -19.97
C PHE A 184 25.07 3.57 -19.28
N HIS A 185 25.05 4.89 -19.30
CA HIS A 185 24.01 5.68 -18.65
C HIS A 185 22.63 5.45 -19.27
N GLU A 186 22.56 5.42 -20.60
CA GLU A 186 21.31 5.14 -21.34
C GLU A 186 20.76 3.74 -21.07
N LYS A 187 21.62 2.78 -20.77
CA LYS A 187 21.22 1.37 -20.57
C LYS A 187 21.00 0.98 -19.11
N TYR A 188 21.77 1.54 -18.21
CA TYR A 188 21.83 1.14 -16.80
C TYR A 188 21.67 2.28 -15.82
N GLY A 189 21.62 3.52 -16.29
CA GLY A 189 21.39 4.68 -15.44
C GLY A 189 19.91 4.82 -15.06
N PRO A 190 19.63 5.46 -13.91
CA PRO A 190 18.25 5.77 -13.56
C PRO A 190 17.67 6.77 -14.56
N ARG A 191 16.42 6.58 -14.92
CA ARG A 191 15.61 7.60 -15.61
C ARG A 191 15.34 8.74 -14.61
N GLY A 192 15.11 9.94 -15.13
CA GLY A 192 14.73 11.06 -14.29
C GLY A 192 13.29 10.96 -13.73
N VAL A 193 12.84 12.06 -13.17
CA VAL A 193 11.44 12.18 -12.71
C VAL A 193 10.54 12.22 -13.94
N ILE A 194 9.69 11.22 -14.07
CA ILE A 194 8.80 11.04 -15.23
C ILE A 194 7.46 11.71 -14.99
N HIS A 195 7.02 12.50 -15.97
CA HIS A 195 5.62 12.94 -16.09
C HIS A 195 4.97 12.24 -17.28
N SER A 196 3.97 11.41 -17.03
CA SER A 196 3.24 10.72 -18.09
C SER A 196 1.73 10.82 -17.92
N THR A 197 1.02 10.69 -19.05
CA THR A 197 -0.45 10.77 -19.10
C THR A 197 -1.01 9.63 -19.95
N ALA A 198 -2.25 9.25 -19.70
CA ALA A 198 -2.92 8.14 -20.39
C ALA A 198 -3.09 8.36 -21.91
N ASN A 199 -2.87 9.58 -22.43
CA ASN A 199 -2.87 9.86 -23.87
C ASN A 199 -1.53 9.49 -24.56
N GLY A 200 -0.60 8.86 -23.83
CA GLY A 200 0.68 8.41 -24.35
C GLY A 200 1.82 9.42 -24.26
N LYS A 201 1.59 10.63 -23.70
CA LYS A 201 2.69 11.57 -23.45
C LYS A 201 3.58 11.03 -22.31
N ILE A 202 4.88 10.97 -22.57
CA ILE A 202 5.91 10.63 -21.58
C ILE A 202 6.98 11.72 -21.68
N GLU A 203 7.27 12.34 -20.55
CA GLU A 203 8.26 13.41 -20.43
C GLU A 203 9.21 13.06 -19.28
N ASP A 204 10.50 12.93 -19.57
CA ASP A 204 11.54 12.88 -18.56
C ASP A 204 11.90 14.33 -18.19
N THR A 205 11.54 14.73 -16.97
CA THR A 205 11.73 16.11 -16.50
C THR A 205 13.14 16.35 -15.94
N GLY A 206 14.04 15.39 -16.13
CA GLY A 206 15.42 15.43 -15.69
C GLY A 206 15.70 14.60 -14.43
N PRO A 207 17.00 14.40 -14.12
CA PRO A 207 17.43 13.49 -13.07
C PRO A 207 16.94 13.91 -11.68
N LEU A 208 16.71 12.91 -10.82
CA LEU A 208 16.43 13.12 -9.41
C LEU A 208 17.77 13.17 -8.64
N THR A 209 18.45 14.31 -8.75
CA THR A 209 19.70 14.57 -8.03
C THR A 209 19.47 14.75 -6.53
N LYS A 210 20.53 14.62 -5.71
CA LYS A 210 20.49 14.92 -4.26
C LYS A 210 19.85 16.28 -3.97
N LYS A 211 20.14 17.28 -4.81
CA LYS A 211 19.51 18.62 -4.65
C LYS A 211 18.03 18.61 -4.96
N ARG A 212 17.58 17.90 -5.99
CA ARG A 212 16.16 17.80 -6.35
C ARG A 212 15.38 16.93 -5.34
N MET A 213 16.05 15.97 -4.69
CA MET A 213 15.44 15.18 -3.62
C MET A 213 14.95 16.03 -2.44
N GLU A 214 15.58 17.19 -2.18
CA GLU A 214 15.15 18.11 -1.13
C GLU A 214 13.69 18.61 -1.33
N THR A 215 13.17 18.65 -2.56
CA THR A 215 11.85 19.21 -2.90
C THR A 215 10.92 18.26 -3.66
N ILE A 216 11.36 17.05 -3.97
CA ILE A 216 10.57 16.13 -4.81
C ILE A 216 9.19 15.81 -4.22
N ASP A 217 9.09 15.68 -2.89
CA ASP A 217 7.82 15.40 -2.23
C ASP A 217 6.89 16.62 -2.23
N ASP A 218 7.43 17.85 -2.27
CA ASP A 218 6.62 19.06 -2.53
C ASP A 218 6.05 19.01 -3.96
N ASP A 219 6.91 18.77 -4.97
CA ASP A 219 6.50 18.77 -6.38
C ASP A 219 5.40 17.73 -6.63
N THR A 220 5.56 16.52 -6.09
CA THR A 220 4.60 15.42 -6.29
C THR A 220 3.34 15.58 -5.47
N SER A 221 3.39 16.11 -4.23
CA SER A 221 2.20 16.40 -3.43
C SER A 221 1.38 17.54 -4.02
N ASP A 222 2.03 18.59 -4.52
CA ASP A 222 1.36 19.71 -5.17
C ASP A 222 0.67 19.27 -6.48
N ALA A 223 1.31 18.38 -7.26
CA ALA A 223 0.70 17.78 -8.45
C ALA A 223 -0.53 16.94 -8.10
N ALA A 224 -0.43 16.11 -7.06
CA ALA A 224 -1.54 15.31 -6.56
C ALA A 224 -2.71 16.18 -6.10
N ILE A 225 -2.45 17.26 -5.36
CA ILE A 225 -3.46 18.23 -4.92
C ILE A 225 -4.15 18.89 -6.10
N LYS A 226 -3.39 19.37 -7.10
CA LYS A 226 -3.96 19.94 -8.34
C LYS A 226 -4.85 18.95 -9.08
N PHE A 227 -4.44 17.66 -9.12
CA PHE A 227 -5.28 16.62 -9.70
C PHE A 227 -6.58 16.46 -8.92
N ILE A 228 -6.53 16.39 -7.59
CA ILE A 228 -7.72 16.30 -6.70
C ILE A 228 -8.65 17.49 -6.91
N GLU A 229 -8.14 18.72 -6.90
CA GLU A 229 -8.91 19.95 -7.14
C GLU A 229 -9.65 19.91 -8.48
N LYS A 230 -8.96 19.48 -9.54
CA LYS A 230 -9.56 19.33 -10.87
C LYS A 230 -10.71 18.32 -10.84
N GLN A 231 -10.51 17.14 -10.28
CA GLN A 231 -11.54 16.11 -10.27
C GLN A 231 -12.73 16.49 -9.36
N ALA A 232 -12.48 17.13 -8.23
CA ALA A 232 -13.51 17.65 -7.35
C ALA A 232 -14.39 18.70 -8.07
N LYS A 233 -13.76 19.63 -8.82
CA LYS A 233 -14.47 20.62 -9.65
C LYS A 233 -15.32 19.97 -10.75
N GLU A 234 -14.85 18.87 -11.35
CA GLU A 234 -15.56 18.11 -12.38
C GLU A 234 -16.64 17.17 -11.79
N GLY A 235 -16.73 17.05 -10.46
CA GLY A 235 -17.68 16.15 -9.78
C GLY A 235 -17.42 14.68 -10.07
N LYS A 236 -16.19 14.29 -10.40
CA LYS A 236 -15.79 12.92 -10.68
C LYS A 236 -15.22 12.26 -9.44
N PRO A 237 -15.56 10.99 -9.12
CA PRO A 237 -14.84 10.24 -8.12
C PRO A 237 -13.41 9.99 -8.59
N TRP A 238 -12.48 9.99 -7.66
CA TRP A 238 -11.07 9.83 -7.99
C TRP A 238 -10.36 8.87 -7.04
N PHE A 239 -9.33 8.22 -7.58
CA PHE A 239 -8.33 7.45 -6.85
C PHE A 239 -6.97 8.12 -7.03
N VAL A 240 -6.37 8.55 -5.94
CA VAL A 240 -5.02 9.10 -5.92
C VAL A 240 -4.16 8.27 -4.99
N TRP A 241 -3.01 7.84 -5.52
CA TRP A 241 -1.93 7.23 -4.74
C TRP A 241 -0.72 8.16 -4.72
N TRP A 242 -0.51 8.83 -3.58
CA TRP A 242 0.70 9.60 -3.32
C TRP A 242 1.67 8.77 -2.50
N SER A 243 2.90 8.65 -3.00
CA SER A 243 3.98 7.89 -2.40
C SER A 243 5.17 8.81 -2.16
N GLY A 244 5.29 9.34 -0.95
CA GLY A 244 6.47 10.13 -0.56
C GLY A 244 7.74 9.30 -0.75
N THR A 245 8.77 9.91 -1.32
CA THR A 245 10.00 9.20 -1.69
C THR A 245 11.15 9.42 -0.71
N ARG A 246 11.12 10.55 0.02
CA ARG A 246 12.24 11.01 0.87
C ARG A 246 12.52 10.18 2.11
N MET A 247 11.58 9.35 2.59
CA MET A 247 11.78 8.58 3.82
C MET A 247 12.59 7.29 3.64
N HIS A 248 12.97 6.94 2.43
CA HIS A 248 13.98 5.93 2.16
C HIS A 248 15.35 6.39 2.70
N PHE A 249 16.27 5.49 3.06
CA PHE A 249 17.64 5.89 3.42
C PHE A 249 18.28 6.70 2.28
N ARG A 250 19.23 7.57 2.56
CA ARG A 250 19.68 8.67 1.70
C ARG A 250 18.64 9.80 1.61
N THR A 251 17.93 10.04 2.70
CA THR A 251 17.05 11.20 2.87
C THR A 251 17.82 12.50 2.70
N HIS A 252 17.24 13.44 1.93
CA HIS A 252 17.77 14.79 1.77
C HIS A 252 16.67 15.80 2.09
N VAL A 253 16.87 16.57 3.18
CA VAL A 253 15.89 17.54 3.69
C VAL A 253 16.32 18.96 3.30
N LYS A 254 15.33 19.81 2.99
CA LYS A 254 15.55 21.23 2.72
C LYS A 254 16.33 21.91 3.84
N LYS A 255 17.26 22.80 3.49
CA LYS A 255 18.11 23.50 4.44
C LYS A 255 17.33 24.19 5.57
N GLU A 256 16.20 24.79 5.25
CA GLU A 256 15.31 25.49 6.18
C GLU A 256 14.56 24.59 7.16
N LEU A 257 14.52 23.28 6.92
CA LEU A 257 13.89 22.30 7.78
C LEU A 257 14.88 21.48 8.61
N ARG A 258 16.18 21.62 8.35
CA ARG A 258 17.21 20.90 9.10
C ARG A 258 17.23 21.34 10.54
N GLY A 259 17.19 20.37 11.46
CA GLY A 259 17.13 20.59 12.90
C GLY A 259 15.72 20.81 13.46
N ILE A 260 14.65 20.68 12.65
CA ILE A 260 13.27 20.88 13.11
C ILE A 260 12.83 19.81 14.11
N SER A 261 13.37 18.60 14.00
CA SER A 261 13.13 17.50 14.97
C SER A 261 13.99 17.61 16.22
N GLY A 262 15.07 18.40 16.16
CA GLY A 262 16.12 18.44 17.18
C GLY A 262 17.05 17.24 17.17
N GLN A 263 17.04 16.42 16.10
CA GLN A 263 17.84 15.19 16.00
C GLN A 263 18.60 15.13 14.68
N ASP A 264 18.28 14.18 13.80
CA ASP A 264 18.94 13.85 12.55
C ASP A 264 18.10 14.20 11.33
N GLU A 265 18.65 14.05 10.14
CA GLU A 265 18.01 14.39 8.87
C GLU A 265 16.80 13.49 8.58
N TYR A 266 16.84 12.20 8.97
CA TYR A 266 15.68 11.30 8.84
C TYR A 266 14.49 11.80 9.69
N SER A 267 14.74 12.15 10.94
CA SER A 267 13.72 12.67 11.85
C SER A 267 13.12 14.00 11.38
N ASP A 268 13.96 14.89 10.81
CA ASP A 268 13.50 16.13 10.16
C ASP A 268 12.62 15.80 8.95
N GLY A 269 13.00 14.82 8.14
CA GLY A 269 12.21 14.29 7.01
C GLY A 269 10.86 13.75 7.44
N MET A 270 10.77 13.05 8.58
CA MET A 270 9.50 12.55 9.12
C MET A 270 8.55 13.68 9.50
N VAL A 271 9.06 14.76 10.11
CA VAL A 271 8.25 15.94 10.43
C VAL A 271 7.76 16.61 9.14
N GLU A 272 8.57 16.68 8.10
CA GLU A 272 8.17 17.22 6.80
C GLU A 272 7.18 16.31 6.08
N HIS A 273 7.37 14.99 6.11
CA HIS A 273 6.43 14.02 5.57
C HIS A 273 5.04 14.17 6.24
N ASP A 274 4.99 14.28 7.56
CA ASP A 274 3.75 14.54 8.28
C ASP A 274 3.05 15.84 7.82
N ARG A 275 3.82 16.90 7.53
CA ARG A 275 3.26 18.16 6.98
C ARG A 275 2.65 17.97 5.59
N HIS A 276 3.22 17.11 4.72
CA HIS A 276 2.60 16.79 3.44
C HIS A 276 1.26 16.08 3.64
N ILE A 277 1.17 15.16 4.62
CA ILE A 277 -0.11 14.54 4.97
C ILE A 277 -1.13 15.60 5.41
N GLY A 278 -0.70 16.58 6.23
CA GLY A 278 -1.53 17.73 6.62
C GLY A 278 -2.08 18.50 5.42
N LYS A 279 -1.24 18.82 4.42
CA LYS A 279 -1.68 19.52 3.20
C LYS A 279 -2.82 18.77 2.49
N PHE A 280 -2.76 17.43 2.41
CA PHE A 280 -3.85 16.63 1.81
C PHE A 280 -5.12 16.71 2.64
N LEU A 281 -5.05 16.50 3.94
CA LEU A 281 -6.22 16.53 4.82
C LEU A 281 -6.91 17.89 4.82
N ASP A 282 -6.12 18.96 4.93
CA ASP A 282 -6.63 20.34 4.90
C ASP A 282 -7.29 20.67 3.56
N LYS A 283 -6.72 20.16 2.43
CA LYS A 283 -7.33 20.33 1.10
C LYS A 283 -8.66 19.61 0.98
N LEU A 284 -8.81 18.41 1.55
CA LEU A 284 -10.10 17.71 1.56
C LEU A 284 -11.17 18.48 2.34
N ASP A 285 -10.78 19.12 3.46
CA ASP A 285 -11.66 19.95 4.26
C ASP A 285 -12.03 21.25 3.51
N GLU A 286 -11.03 21.93 2.90
CA GLU A 286 -11.24 23.15 2.09
C GLU A 286 -12.23 22.92 0.94
N LEU A 287 -12.12 21.77 0.27
CA LEU A 287 -13.01 21.39 -0.83
C LEU A 287 -14.38 20.87 -0.37
N GLY A 288 -14.57 20.63 0.94
CA GLY A 288 -15.81 20.09 1.49
C GLY A 288 -16.09 18.64 1.07
N ILE A 289 -15.04 17.86 0.76
CA ILE A 289 -15.17 16.47 0.28
C ILE A 289 -14.64 15.42 1.26
N ALA A 290 -14.19 15.84 2.46
CA ALA A 290 -13.60 14.96 3.46
C ALA A 290 -14.53 13.78 3.85
N ASP A 291 -15.82 14.05 4.03
CA ASP A 291 -16.81 13.02 4.43
C ASP A 291 -17.06 11.96 3.34
N ASN A 292 -16.81 12.31 2.07
CA ASN A 292 -16.92 11.37 0.94
C ASN A 292 -15.56 10.87 0.47
N THR A 293 -14.52 10.93 1.30
CA THR A 293 -13.18 10.48 0.95
C THR A 293 -12.68 9.44 1.95
N LEU A 294 -12.35 8.24 1.43
CA LEU A 294 -11.59 7.23 2.15
C LEU A 294 -10.11 7.60 2.07
N VAL A 295 -9.47 7.84 3.20
CA VAL A 295 -8.03 8.12 3.30
C VAL A 295 -7.33 6.95 3.97
N PHE A 296 -6.35 6.35 3.30
CA PHE A 296 -5.52 5.29 3.83
C PHE A 296 -4.05 5.71 3.91
N TYR A 297 -3.45 5.58 5.09
CA TYR A 297 -2.03 5.81 5.35
C TYR A 297 -1.31 4.51 5.65
N SER A 298 -0.13 4.30 5.05
CA SER A 298 0.80 3.21 5.37
C SER A 298 2.21 3.49 4.82
N THR A 299 3.02 2.45 4.74
CA THR A 299 4.32 2.38 4.06
C THR A 299 4.40 1.05 3.30
N ASP A 300 5.36 0.87 2.42
CA ASP A 300 5.49 -0.31 1.56
C ASP A 300 5.99 -1.56 2.29
N ASN A 301 6.94 -1.41 3.21
CA ASN A 301 7.59 -2.45 4.00
C ASN A 301 8.04 -1.93 5.36
N GLY A 302 8.56 -2.82 6.19
CA GLY A 302 9.19 -2.45 7.46
C GLY A 302 10.41 -1.54 7.28
N PRO A 303 10.90 -0.92 8.36
CA PRO A 303 11.97 0.08 8.29
C PRO A 303 13.30 -0.51 7.85
N HIS A 304 14.14 0.33 7.28
CA HIS A 304 15.54 0.07 7.02
C HIS A 304 16.36 0.72 8.14
N MET A 305 16.88 -0.08 9.07
CA MET A 305 17.52 0.42 10.30
C MET A 305 19.04 0.50 10.21
N ASN A 306 19.64 -0.04 9.15
CA ASN A 306 21.10 -0.21 9.04
C ASN A 306 21.88 1.09 8.87
N THR A 307 21.22 2.22 8.66
CA THR A 307 21.85 3.55 8.56
C THR A 307 21.80 4.36 9.86
N TRP A 308 21.39 3.71 10.97
CA TRP A 308 21.33 4.39 12.27
C TRP A 308 22.61 5.23 12.53
N PRO A 309 22.48 6.45 13.11
CA PRO A 309 21.30 7.04 13.75
C PRO A 309 20.27 7.63 12.78
N ASP A 310 20.60 7.85 11.54
CA ASP A 310 19.77 8.48 10.50
C ASP A 310 18.87 7.43 9.83
N ALA A 311 17.93 6.85 10.60
CA ALA A 311 17.15 5.70 10.19
C ALA A 311 15.76 5.61 10.84
N ALA A 312 14.87 4.86 10.19
CA ALA A 312 13.59 4.46 10.77
C ALA A 312 13.76 3.39 11.86
N MET A 313 12.74 3.22 12.71
CA MET A 313 12.76 2.28 13.83
C MET A 313 11.43 1.53 13.99
N THR A 314 11.54 0.26 14.40
CA THR A 314 10.40 -0.57 14.79
C THR A 314 10.69 -1.33 16.09
N PRO A 315 9.68 -1.63 16.94
CA PRO A 315 9.89 -2.45 18.13
C PRO A 315 9.94 -3.96 17.82
N PHE A 316 9.53 -4.36 16.61
CA PHE A 316 9.50 -5.76 16.19
C PHE A 316 10.89 -6.28 15.84
N ARG A 317 11.08 -7.58 15.90
CA ARG A 317 12.32 -8.24 15.50
C ARG A 317 12.60 -8.05 14.00
N GLY A 318 13.86 -7.87 13.65
CA GLY A 318 14.31 -7.70 12.26
C GLY A 318 13.93 -6.36 11.66
N GLU A 319 14.22 -6.23 10.39
CA GLU A 319 14.00 -5.04 9.57
C GLU A 319 13.68 -5.43 8.12
N LYS A 320 13.53 -4.46 7.23
CA LYS A 320 13.35 -4.65 5.78
C LYS A 320 14.24 -5.79 5.26
N ASN A 321 13.66 -6.62 4.39
CA ASN A 321 14.25 -7.80 3.76
C ASN A 321 14.52 -8.99 4.70
N THR A 322 14.01 -8.97 5.92
CA THR A 322 13.97 -10.16 6.79
C THR A 322 12.57 -10.80 6.77
N ASN A 323 12.43 -12.01 7.28
CA ASN A 323 11.12 -12.66 7.46
C ASN A 323 10.58 -12.55 8.90
N TRP A 324 11.16 -11.66 9.70
CA TRP A 324 10.68 -11.29 11.02
C TRP A 324 9.59 -10.21 10.94
N GLU A 325 8.81 -10.07 12.01
CA GLU A 325 7.71 -9.10 12.04
C GLU A 325 8.15 -7.65 11.75
N GLY A 326 9.39 -7.28 12.06
CA GLY A 326 9.94 -5.96 11.78
C GLY A 326 10.07 -5.62 10.30
N GLY A 327 10.23 -6.62 9.44
CA GLY A 327 10.26 -6.42 7.98
C GLY A 327 8.88 -6.30 7.34
N TRP A 328 7.84 -6.85 7.99
CA TRP A 328 6.52 -7.08 7.40
C TRP A 328 5.39 -6.30 8.06
N ARG A 329 5.46 -6.10 9.39
CA ARG A 329 4.40 -5.48 10.17
C ARG A 329 4.58 -3.96 10.19
N VAL A 330 3.77 -3.26 9.40
CA VAL A 330 3.91 -1.83 9.11
C VAL A 330 2.84 -0.99 9.80
N PRO A 331 3.05 0.34 10.00
CA PRO A 331 1.99 1.22 10.45
C PRO A 331 0.87 1.31 9.41
N ALA A 332 -0.38 1.29 9.86
CA ALA A 332 -1.54 1.47 8.98
C ALA A 332 -2.71 2.10 9.73
N MET A 333 -3.37 3.04 9.06
CA MET A 333 -4.57 3.73 9.53
C MET A 333 -5.49 4.02 8.34
N VAL A 334 -6.80 3.96 8.57
CA VAL A 334 -7.81 4.30 7.56
C VAL A 334 -8.87 5.20 8.15
N ARG A 335 -9.19 6.29 7.44
CA ARG A 335 -10.23 7.24 7.80
C ARG A 335 -11.29 7.29 6.71
N TRP A 336 -12.55 7.23 7.10
CA TRP A 336 -13.69 7.51 6.23
C TRP A 336 -14.84 8.01 7.12
N PRO A 337 -15.02 9.33 7.28
CA PRO A 337 -15.99 9.91 8.20
C PRO A 337 -17.40 9.37 7.94
N GLY A 338 -18.12 9.06 9.02
CA GLY A 338 -19.48 8.51 8.95
C GLY A 338 -19.61 7.06 8.45
N LYS A 339 -18.48 6.43 8.05
CA LYS A 339 -18.44 5.03 7.59
C LYS A 339 -17.57 4.15 8.47
N ILE A 340 -16.40 4.63 8.86
CA ILE A 340 -15.46 3.94 9.75
C ILE A 340 -15.51 4.62 11.11
N LYS A 341 -15.57 3.83 12.18
CA LYS A 341 -15.64 4.34 13.55
C LYS A 341 -14.36 5.08 13.91
N SER A 342 -14.49 6.36 14.26
CA SER A 342 -13.41 7.24 14.70
C SER A 342 -12.75 6.71 15.99
N GLY A 343 -11.40 6.82 16.07
CA GLY A 343 -10.60 6.42 17.21
C GLY A 343 -10.62 4.94 17.53
N SER A 344 -11.00 4.08 16.56
CA SER A 344 -11.07 2.63 16.77
C SER A 344 -9.73 1.94 16.47
N TRP A 345 -9.55 0.76 17.09
CA TRP A 345 -8.40 -0.11 16.89
C TRP A 345 -8.85 -1.47 16.38
N SER A 346 -8.07 -2.04 15.46
CA SER A 346 -8.27 -3.39 14.92
C SER A 346 -7.06 -4.27 15.21
N ASN A 347 -7.33 -5.47 15.74
CA ASN A 347 -6.34 -6.55 15.88
C ASN A 347 -6.56 -7.65 14.82
N GLU A 348 -7.47 -7.44 13.86
CA GLU A 348 -7.64 -8.33 12.73
C GLU A 348 -6.44 -8.24 11.78
N ILE A 349 -6.06 -9.37 11.20
CA ILE A 349 -4.96 -9.44 10.24
C ILE A 349 -5.43 -8.80 8.93
N MET A 350 -4.70 -7.79 8.44
CA MET A 350 -4.94 -7.19 7.13
C MET A 350 -3.60 -7.03 6.40
N HIS A 351 -3.64 -7.10 5.06
CA HIS A 351 -2.47 -7.03 4.20
C HIS A 351 -2.67 -6.02 3.07
N HIS A 352 -1.60 -5.51 2.48
CA HIS A 352 -1.65 -4.64 1.29
C HIS A 352 -2.56 -5.16 0.19
N MET A 353 -2.54 -6.48 -0.08
CA MET A 353 -3.37 -7.12 -1.10
C MET A 353 -4.88 -6.90 -0.92
N ASP A 354 -5.33 -6.66 0.31
CA ASP A 354 -6.74 -6.56 0.65
C ASP A 354 -7.40 -5.26 0.17
N TRP A 355 -6.59 -4.26 -0.17
CA TRP A 355 -7.12 -2.97 -0.62
C TRP A 355 -7.74 -3.03 -2.02
N LEU A 356 -7.22 -3.85 -2.94
CA LEU A 356 -7.82 -3.95 -4.26
C LEU A 356 -9.30 -4.37 -4.18
N PRO A 357 -9.67 -5.54 -3.62
CA PRO A 357 -11.08 -5.91 -3.52
C PRO A 357 -11.88 -5.00 -2.59
N THR A 358 -11.26 -4.37 -1.58
CA THR A 358 -11.93 -3.43 -0.67
C THR A 358 -12.29 -2.13 -1.37
N PHE A 359 -11.39 -1.52 -2.15
CA PHE A 359 -11.68 -0.30 -2.89
C PHE A 359 -12.69 -0.53 -4.01
N LEU A 360 -12.61 -1.68 -4.71
CA LEU A 360 -13.61 -2.04 -5.71
C LEU A 360 -15.00 -2.24 -5.07
N ALA A 361 -15.09 -2.87 -3.90
CA ALA A 361 -16.33 -2.98 -3.14
C ALA A 361 -16.87 -1.60 -2.72
N ALA A 362 -16.01 -0.67 -2.28
CA ALA A 362 -16.41 0.70 -1.97
C ALA A 362 -16.90 1.47 -3.22
N ALA A 363 -16.36 1.16 -4.41
CA ALA A 363 -16.82 1.67 -5.69
C ALA A 363 -18.08 0.98 -6.24
N GLY A 364 -18.58 -0.08 -5.54
CA GLY A 364 -19.81 -0.80 -5.88
C GLY A 364 -19.58 -2.15 -6.59
N GLU A 365 -18.35 -2.70 -6.58
CA GLU A 365 -18.02 -4.01 -7.16
C GLU A 365 -17.41 -4.94 -6.11
N SER A 366 -18.27 -5.65 -5.38
CA SER A 366 -17.85 -6.56 -4.30
C SER A 366 -17.41 -7.95 -4.77
N ASP A 367 -17.67 -8.31 -6.01
CA ASP A 367 -17.41 -9.61 -6.64
C ASP A 367 -16.23 -9.60 -7.63
N VAL A 368 -15.34 -8.59 -7.52
CA VAL A 368 -14.19 -8.43 -8.42
C VAL A 368 -13.26 -9.65 -8.42
N LYS A 369 -13.12 -10.32 -7.27
CA LYS A 369 -12.28 -11.53 -7.12
C LYS A 369 -12.80 -12.68 -7.99
N GLU A 370 -14.09 -12.95 -7.93
CA GLU A 370 -14.78 -13.99 -8.69
C GLU A 370 -14.74 -13.68 -10.21
N LYS A 371 -14.95 -12.42 -10.57
CA LYS A 371 -14.86 -11.99 -11.97
C LYS A 371 -13.46 -12.17 -12.54
N LEU A 372 -12.42 -11.81 -11.79
CA LEU A 372 -11.04 -11.95 -12.24
C LEU A 372 -10.59 -13.41 -12.40
N LEU A 373 -11.19 -14.38 -11.70
CA LEU A 373 -10.92 -15.80 -11.90
C LEU A 373 -11.39 -16.29 -13.29
N THR A 374 -12.50 -15.75 -13.80
CA THR A 374 -13.10 -16.18 -15.07
C THR A 374 -12.72 -15.29 -16.26
N GLY A 375 -12.41 -14.04 -15.99
CA GLY A 375 -12.06 -13.01 -16.97
C GLY A 375 -12.84 -11.72 -16.75
N HIS A 376 -12.14 -10.61 -16.54
CA HIS A 376 -12.70 -9.29 -16.30
C HIS A 376 -12.04 -8.23 -17.20
N LYS A 377 -12.85 -7.50 -17.94
CA LYS A 377 -12.35 -6.46 -18.86
C LYS A 377 -12.16 -5.12 -18.14
N ALA A 378 -11.00 -4.51 -18.29
CA ALA A 378 -10.73 -3.12 -17.92
C ALA A 378 -9.60 -2.56 -18.78
N ILE A 379 -9.61 -1.25 -19.04
CA ILE A 379 -8.58 -0.55 -19.84
C ILE A 379 -8.19 -1.28 -21.15
N ASP A 380 -9.17 -1.75 -21.91
CA ASP A 380 -9.01 -2.48 -23.17
C ASP A 380 -8.28 -3.84 -23.06
N ARG A 381 -8.14 -4.39 -21.84
CA ARG A 381 -7.54 -5.69 -21.56
C ARG A 381 -8.55 -6.62 -20.89
N ASN A 382 -8.32 -7.93 -21.05
CA ASN A 382 -9.07 -8.95 -20.32
C ASN A 382 -8.13 -9.63 -19.32
N TYR A 383 -8.40 -9.40 -18.03
CA TYR A 383 -7.61 -9.93 -16.93
C TYR A 383 -8.19 -11.25 -16.44
N LYS A 384 -7.36 -12.29 -16.38
CA LYS A 384 -7.71 -13.57 -15.76
C LYS A 384 -6.63 -13.92 -14.75
N VAL A 385 -6.90 -13.66 -13.49
CA VAL A 385 -5.93 -13.79 -12.38
C VAL A 385 -6.61 -14.27 -11.11
N HIS A 386 -5.81 -14.82 -10.20
CA HIS A 386 -6.21 -15.12 -8.83
C HIS A 386 -5.81 -13.97 -7.92
N LEU A 387 -6.78 -13.28 -7.31
CA LEU A 387 -6.50 -12.32 -6.24
C LEU A 387 -6.26 -13.06 -4.93
N ASP A 388 -5.22 -12.66 -4.21
CA ASP A 388 -4.93 -13.17 -2.86
C ASP A 388 -5.49 -12.23 -1.77
N GLY A 389 -5.97 -11.05 -2.17
CA GLY A 389 -6.65 -10.10 -1.30
C GLY A 389 -8.08 -10.50 -0.94
N TYR A 390 -8.57 -9.95 0.17
CA TYR A 390 -9.93 -10.09 0.70
C TYR A 390 -10.63 -8.74 0.78
N ASN A 391 -11.94 -8.73 0.61
CA ASN A 391 -12.75 -7.52 0.77
C ASN A 391 -13.01 -7.22 2.25
N PHE A 392 -12.36 -6.19 2.78
CA PHE A 392 -12.51 -5.74 4.17
C PHE A 392 -13.61 -4.69 4.38
N LEU A 393 -14.29 -4.23 3.33
CA LEU A 393 -15.29 -3.18 3.45
C LEU A 393 -16.40 -3.50 4.49
N PRO A 394 -16.95 -4.72 4.55
CA PRO A 394 -17.96 -5.05 5.58
C PRO A 394 -17.41 -4.89 7.00
N TYR A 395 -16.19 -5.37 7.26
CA TYR A 395 -15.53 -5.22 8.56
C TYR A 395 -15.24 -3.74 8.87
N LEU A 396 -14.63 -2.99 7.97
CA LEU A 396 -14.28 -1.59 8.16
C LEU A 396 -15.51 -0.71 8.47
N THR A 397 -16.67 -1.06 7.90
CA THR A 397 -17.93 -0.33 8.10
C THR A 397 -18.80 -0.89 9.23
N GLY A 398 -18.30 -1.86 10.02
CA GLY A 398 -18.98 -2.44 11.16
C GLY A 398 -20.16 -3.34 10.81
N LYS A 399 -20.27 -3.83 9.57
CA LYS A 399 -21.25 -4.82 9.15
C LYS A 399 -20.86 -6.23 9.58
N ASP A 400 -19.55 -6.52 9.54
CA ASP A 400 -18.97 -7.77 10.02
C ASP A 400 -18.15 -7.50 11.29
N GLU A 401 -18.18 -8.43 12.24
CA GLU A 401 -17.45 -8.35 13.50
C GLU A 401 -15.97 -8.68 13.33
N HIS A 402 -15.64 -9.55 12.37
CA HIS A 402 -14.30 -10.05 12.13
C HIS A 402 -13.82 -9.79 10.71
N GLY A 403 -12.50 -9.54 10.58
CA GLY A 403 -11.82 -9.45 9.30
C GLY A 403 -11.78 -10.81 8.58
N PRO A 404 -11.86 -10.82 7.25
CA PRO A 404 -11.91 -12.07 6.47
C PRO A 404 -10.57 -12.80 6.38
N ARG A 405 -9.42 -12.11 6.55
CA ARG A 405 -8.09 -12.70 6.45
C ARG A 405 -7.69 -13.42 7.73
N LYS A 406 -7.10 -14.61 7.59
CA LYS A 406 -6.56 -15.39 8.71
C LYS A 406 -5.07 -15.70 8.58
N GLU A 407 -4.49 -15.48 7.41
CA GLU A 407 -3.14 -15.90 7.06
C GLU A 407 -2.27 -14.81 6.44
N ILE A 408 -0.96 -14.96 6.62
CA ILE A 408 0.08 -14.25 5.86
C ILE A 408 1.11 -15.30 5.42
N PHE A 409 1.43 -15.31 4.13
CA PHE A 409 2.53 -16.09 3.56
C PHE A 409 3.73 -15.16 3.37
N TYR A 410 4.84 -15.47 4.02
CA TYR A 410 6.06 -14.67 3.94
C TYR A 410 6.95 -15.22 2.84
N PHE A 411 7.28 -14.38 1.88
CA PHE A 411 8.22 -14.73 0.81
C PHE A 411 9.52 -13.95 0.96
N SER A 412 10.67 -14.62 0.68
CA SER A 412 11.92 -13.90 0.51
C SER A 412 11.88 -13.04 -0.75
N ASP A 413 12.82 -12.12 -0.89
CA ASP A 413 12.99 -11.35 -2.11
C ASP A 413 13.42 -12.21 -3.32
N ASP A 414 13.99 -13.39 -3.07
CA ASP A 414 14.29 -14.41 -4.09
C ASP A 414 13.10 -15.31 -4.45
N GLY A 415 11.94 -15.14 -3.80
CA GLY A 415 10.71 -15.86 -4.08
C GLY A 415 10.55 -17.17 -3.31
N ASP A 416 11.35 -17.43 -2.27
CA ASP A 416 11.18 -18.60 -1.40
C ASP A 416 10.07 -18.35 -0.37
N LEU A 417 9.25 -19.37 -0.10
CA LEU A 417 8.29 -19.33 1.00
C LEU A 417 9.00 -19.55 2.33
N THR A 418 9.15 -18.48 3.12
CA THR A 418 9.96 -18.50 4.34
C THR A 418 9.18 -18.73 5.62
N ALA A 419 7.91 -18.31 5.66
CA ALA A 419 7.05 -18.51 6.83
C ALA A 419 5.56 -18.48 6.45
N LEU A 420 4.74 -18.98 7.39
CA LEU A 420 3.29 -18.85 7.40
C LEU A 420 2.85 -18.32 8.76
N ARG A 421 2.12 -17.19 8.77
CA ARG A 421 1.27 -16.84 9.90
C ARG A 421 -0.15 -17.33 9.63
N TYR A 422 -0.75 -18.02 10.62
CA TYR A 422 -2.18 -18.36 10.64
C TYR A 422 -2.77 -17.98 11.99
N GLN A 423 -3.68 -17.02 12.00
CA GLN A 423 -4.19 -16.39 13.21
C GLN A 423 -3.04 -15.89 14.12
N ASP A 424 -2.90 -16.46 15.33
CA ASP A 424 -1.89 -16.08 16.31
C ASP A 424 -0.55 -16.80 16.13
N TRP A 425 -0.51 -17.81 15.26
CA TRP A 425 0.63 -18.69 15.09
C TRP A 425 1.46 -18.35 13.87
N LYS A 426 2.77 -18.28 14.03
CA LYS A 426 3.73 -18.15 12.94
C LYS A 426 4.65 -19.34 12.91
N LEU A 427 4.71 -20.02 11.77
CA LEU A 427 5.63 -21.11 11.49
C LEU A 427 6.69 -20.61 10.52
N ILE A 428 7.96 -20.76 10.88
CA ILE A 428 9.10 -20.25 10.11
C ILE A 428 9.82 -21.45 9.52
N PHE A 429 9.82 -21.55 8.19
CA PHE A 429 10.40 -22.67 7.42
C PHE A 429 11.85 -22.41 7.05
N MET A 430 12.20 -21.12 6.88
CA MET A 430 13.54 -20.66 6.57
C MET A 430 13.88 -19.50 7.50
N GLU A 431 15.08 -19.46 8.02
CA GLU A 431 15.52 -18.44 8.95
C GLU A 431 16.45 -17.43 8.27
N GLN A 432 16.14 -16.14 8.38
CA GLN A 432 17.11 -15.09 8.14
C GLN A 432 17.92 -14.86 9.43
N ARG A 433 19.19 -15.28 9.42
CA ARG A 433 20.08 -15.19 10.59
C ARG A 433 20.67 -13.81 10.79
N ALA A 434 20.76 -13.02 9.72
CA ALA A 434 21.11 -11.62 9.83
C ALA A 434 19.87 -10.82 10.23
N GLU A 435 19.81 -10.38 11.47
CA GLU A 435 18.65 -9.62 11.99
C GLU A 435 18.73 -8.14 11.67
N ALA A 436 19.92 -7.65 11.29
CA ALA A 436 20.20 -6.24 11.06
C ALA A 436 21.36 -6.04 10.09
N THR A 437 21.62 -4.79 9.77
CA THR A 437 22.65 -4.29 8.85
C THR A 437 22.44 -4.75 7.40
N PHE A 438 23.33 -4.35 6.52
CA PHE A 438 23.26 -4.78 5.12
C PHE A 438 23.49 -6.30 4.94
N GLN A 439 23.77 -7.02 6.01
CA GLN A 439 23.84 -8.50 6.00
C GLN A 439 22.49 -9.13 5.67
N ALA A 440 21.35 -8.51 6.02
CA ALA A 440 20.02 -8.98 5.63
C ALA A 440 19.82 -9.09 4.10
N TRP A 441 20.67 -8.41 3.32
CA TRP A 441 20.68 -8.46 1.86
C TRP A 441 21.73 -9.39 1.27
N ARG A 442 22.73 -9.82 2.08
CA ARG A 442 23.86 -10.66 1.64
C ARG A 442 23.75 -12.10 2.10
N GLU A 443 23.25 -12.30 3.33
CA GLU A 443 23.14 -13.64 3.90
C GLU A 443 21.92 -14.37 3.35
N PRO A 444 22.05 -15.64 2.99
CA PRO A 444 20.94 -16.43 2.49
C PRO A 444 19.93 -16.74 3.60
N PHE A 445 18.68 -16.97 3.22
CA PHE A 445 17.73 -17.66 4.07
C PHE A 445 18.12 -19.13 4.22
N ILE A 446 18.18 -19.63 5.45
CA ILE A 446 18.60 -20.99 5.76
C ILE A 446 17.36 -21.89 5.97
N PRO A 447 17.15 -22.93 5.14
CA PRO A 447 16.07 -23.89 5.35
C PRO A 447 16.22 -24.62 6.69
N LEU A 448 15.14 -24.69 7.45
CA LEU A 448 15.10 -25.38 8.75
C LEU A 448 14.59 -26.80 8.56
N ARG A 449 15.23 -27.77 9.24
CA ARG A 449 14.78 -29.18 9.25
C ARG A 449 13.46 -29.35 10.02
N ILE A 450 13.27 -28.53 11.03
CA ILE A 450 12.04 -28.41 11.82
C ILE A 450 11.72 -26.91 11.84
N PRO A 451 10.52 -26.49 11.43
CA PRO A 451 10.13 -25.09 11.49
C PRO A 451 10.18 -24.54 12.91
N LEU A 452 10.54 -23.26 13.06
CA LEU A 452 10.32 -22.56 14.33
C LEU A 452 8.84 -22.22 14.46
N LEU A 453 8.37 -22.11 15.71
CA LEU A 453 7.00 -21.79 16.05
C LEU A 453 6.96 -20.56 16.96
N GLU A 454 6.18 -19.56 16.58
CA GLU A 454 5.92 -18.37 17.40
C GLU A 454 4.42 -18.22 17.65
N ASN A 455 4.06 -17.62 18.78
CA ASN A 455 2.70 -17.17 19.04
C ASN A 455 2.71 -15.64 19.17
N LEU A 456 2.31 -14.94 18.14
CA LEU A 456 2.43 -13.50 18.03
C LEU A 456 1.49 -12.70 18.97
N ARG A 457 0.61 -13.37 19.75
CA ARG A 457 -0.14 -12.73 20.84
C ARG A 457 0.60 -12.84 22.17
N ARG A 458 1.36 -13.93 22.38
CA ARG A 458 2.17 -14.13 23.59
C ARG A 458 3.54 -13.47 23.47
N ASP A 459 4.10 -13.49 22.27
CA ASP A 459 5.38 -12.87 21.93
C ASP A 459 5.29 -12.11 20.59
N PRO A 460 4.75 -10.90 20.59
CA PRO A 460 4.62 -10.09 19.37
C PRO A 460 5.96 -9.62 18.80
N TYR A 461 7.06 -9.81 19.55
CA TYR A 461 8.40 -9.36 19.19
C TYR A 461 9.35 -10.50 18.79
N GLU A 462 8.84 -11.75 18.74
CA GLU A 462 9.59 -12.93 18.31
C GLU A 462 10.90 -13.14 19.10
N ARG A 463 10.84 -12.94 20.42
CA ARG A 463 12.01 -13.04 21.31
C ARG A 463 12.09 -14.33 22.09
N ALA A 464 11.02 -15.11 22.16
CA ALA A 464 10.95 -16.31 22.99
C ALA A 464 12.07 -17.31 22.70
N LEU A 465 12.39 -17.53 21.43
CA LEU A 465 13.50 -18.39 21.01
C LEU A 465 14.86 -17.97 21.61
N ILE A 466 15.07 -16.66 21.81
CA ILE A 466 16.35 -16.10 22.28
C ILE A 466 16.38 -15.98 23.82
N THR A 467 15.23 -15.68 24.43
CA THR A 467 15.16 -15.28 25.85
C THR A 467 14.59 -16.35 26.78
N SER A 468 13.93 -17.39 26.26
CA SER A 468 13.27 -18.40 27.06
C SER A 468 14.15 -19.64 27.26
N ASN A 469 14.28 -20.12 28.51
CA ASN A 469 14.93 -21.39 28.83
C ASN A 469 14.02 -22.60 28.52
N THR A 470 12.74 -22.41 28.25
CA THR A 470 11.75 -23.50 28.09
C THR A 470 11.06 -23.45 26.72
N TYR A 471 11.64 -22.72 25.74
CA TYR A 471 11.06 -22.60 24.41
C TYR A 471 10.92 -23.96 23.72
N ASP A 472 11.92 -24.80 23.78
CA ASP A 472 11.92 -26.11 23.10
C ASP A 472 10.86 -27.06 23.69
N ASP A 473 10.69 -27.08 25.01
CA ASP A 473 9.61 -27.84 25.67
C ASP A 473 8.25 -27.34 25.25
N TRP A 474 8.07 -25.98 25.24
CA TRP A 474 6.86 -25.36 24.80
C TRP A 474 6.54 -25.66 23.32
N PHE A 475 7.54 -25.69 22.45
CA PHE A 475 7.43 -26.03 21.04
C PHE A 475 7.01 -27.50 20.85
N LEU A 476 7.69 -28.46 21.56
CA LEU A 476 7.41 -29.89 21.47
C LEU A 476 5.96 -30.20 21.84
N ASP A 477 5.41 -29.53 22.84
CA ASP A 477 4.00 -29.66 23.24
C ASP A 477 3.03 -29.19 22.14
N ARG A 478 3.51 -28.51 21.09
CA ARG A 478 2.72 -27.91 20.01
C ARG A 478 3.08 -28.42 18.61
N ALA A 479 3.89 -29.46 18.55
CA ALA A 479 4.31 -30.06 17.28
C ALA A 479 3.12 -30.50 16.39
N TYR A 480 1.93 -30.69 16.97
CA TYR A 480 0.69 -30.98 16.25
C TYR A 480 0.30 -29.88 15.24
N LEU A 481 0.83 -28.63 15.35
CA LEU A 481 0.57 -27.54 14.41
C LEU A 481 1.31 -27.71 13.07
N LEU A 482 2.34 -28.53 13.01
CA LEU A 482 3.18 -28.69 11.81
C LEU A 482 2.40 -29.29 10.63
N VAL A 483 1.59 -30.32 10.87
CA VAL A 483 0.84 -31.01 9.80
C VAL A 483 -0.27 -30.13 9.21
N PRO A 484 -1.12 -29.47 10.01
CA PRO A 484 -2.10 -28.52 9.50
C PRO A 484 -1.47 -27.36 8.70
N ALA A 485 -0.34 -26.84 9.16
CA ALA A 485 0.37 -25.77 8.46
C ALA A 485 0.84 -26.20 7.06
N GLN A 486 1.43 -27.41 6.95
CA GLN A 486 1.82 -27.98 5.66
C GLN A 486 0.63 -28.14 4.71
N ALA A 487 -0.51 -28.63 5.22
CA ALA A 487 -1.74 -28.77 4.43
C ALA A 487 -2.28 -27.41 3.94
N TYR A 488 -2.17 -26.37 4.79
CA TYR A 488 -2.58 -25.03 4.45
C TYR A 488 -1.69 -24.41 3.36
N VAL A 489 -0.37 -24.54 3.51
CA VAL A 489 0.60 -24.14 2.46
C VAL A 489 0.33 -24.88 1.15
N ALA A 490 0.09 -26.19 1.19
CA ALA A 490 -0.21 -26.97 -0.01
C ALA A 490 -1.47 -26.48 -0.72
N THR A 491 -2.51 -26.08 0.04
CA THR A 491 -3.74 -25.51 -0.51
C THR A 491 -3.47 -24.19 -1.24
N PHE A 492 -2.68 -23.31 -0.65
CA PHE A 492 -2.27 -22.05 -1.30
C PHE A 492 -1.46 -22.32 -2.58
N LEU A 493 -0.43 -23.16 -2.50
CA LEU A 493 0.43 -23.48 -3.66
C LEU A 493 -0.34 -24.18 -4.78
N LYS A 494 -1.38 -24.94 -4.49
CA LYS A 494 -2.23 -25.58 -5.51
C LYS A 494 -2.87 -24.56 -6.45
N THR A 495 -3.17 -23.34 -5.99
CA THR A 495 -3.76 -22.28 -6.83
C THR A 495 -2.83 -21.83 -7.94
N PHE A 496 -1.51 -22.06 -7.82
CA PHE A 496 -0.52 -21.70 -8.84
C PHE A 496 -0.49 -22.66 -10.03
N LYS A 497 -1.15 -23.82 -9.92
CA LYS A 497 -1.33 -24.72 -11.06
C LYS A 497 -2.18 -24.08 -12.16
N ASP A 498 -3.25 -23.37 -11.77
CA ASP A 498 -4.18 -22.74 -12.69
C ASP A 498 -3.80 -21.28 -13.00
N TYR A 499 -3.11 -20.62 -12.07
CA TYR A 499 -2.67 -19.22 -12.13
C TYR A 499 -1.17 -19.13 -11.83
N PRO A 500 -0.29 -19.55 -12.76
CA PRO A 500 1.15 -19.60 -12.55
C PRO A 500 1.75 -18.19 -12.42
N PRO A 501 2.95 -18.06 -11.82
CA PRO A 501 3.68 -16.80 -11.74
C PRO A 501 3.87 -16.16 -13.13
N ARG A 502 3.79 -14.84 -13.19
CA ARG A 502 3.94 -14.06 -14.43
C ARG A 502 5.36 -14.06 -14.93
N GLN A 503 6.31 -13.96 -14.02
CA GLN A 503 7.74 -13.93 -14.27
C GLN A 503 8.47 -14.53 -13.06
N LYS A 504 9.72 -14.92 -13.27
CA LYS A 504 10.59 -15.29 -12.15
C LYS A 504 10.98 -14.05 -11.38
N ALA A 505 11.17 -14.18 -10.07
CA ALA A 505 11.77 -13.12 -9.26
C ALA A 505 13.13 -12.72 -9.83
N ALA A 506 13.42 -11.43 -9.84
CA ALA A 506 14.77 -10.93 -10.15
C ALA A 506 15.79 -11.56 -9.19
N SER A 507 17.05 -11.61 -9.60
CA SER A 507 18.13 -12.09 -8.74
C SER A 507 19.39 -11.30 -8.99
N PHE A 508 20.11 -11.01 -7.91
CA PHE A 508 21.47 -10.45 -7.97
C PHE A 508 22.55 -11.54 -7.94
N SER A 509 22.15 -12.81 -7.78
CA SER A 509 23.05 -13.96 -7.77
C SER A 509 23.42 -14.42 -9.19
N LEU A 510 24.71 -14.72 -9.40
CA LEU A 510 25.19 -15.30 -10.67
C LEU A 510 24.65 -16.71 -10.92
N ASP A 511 24.36 -17.48 -9.89
CA ASP A 511 23.83 -18.85 -10.03
C ASP A 511 22.49 -18.83 -10.79
N LYS A 512 21.59 -17.89 -10.46
CA LYS A 512 20.33 -17.73 -11.22
C LYS A 512 20.53 -17.25 -12.65
N VAL A 513 21.57 -16.45 -12.91
CA VAL A 513 21.93 -16.07 -14.29
C VAL A 513 22.40 -17.30 -15.08
N MET A 514 23.20 -18.17 -14.48
CA MET A 514 23.65 -19.43 -15.07
C MET A 514 22.49 -20.38 -15.35
N ASP A 515 21.53 -20.51 -14.42
CA ASP A 515 20.31 -21.30 -14.59
C ASP A 515 19.45 -20.81 -15.76
N MET A 516 19.32 -19.50 -15.92
CA MET A 516 18.60 -18.92 -17.07
C MET A 516 19.29 -19.23 -18.41
N LEU A 517 20.61 -19.20 -18.46
CA LEU A 517 21.38 -19.51 -19.66
C LEU A 517 21.28 -20.99 -20.03
N THR A 518 21.33 -21.88 -19.03
CA THR A 518 21.26 -23.33 -19.26
C THR A 518 19.84 -23.79 -19.59
N SER A 519 18.81 -23.21 -19.00
CA SER A 519 17.41 -23.52 -19.30
C SER A 519 17.00 -23.09 -20.72
N ASN A 520 17.55 -21.99 -21.24
CA ASN A 520 17.32 -21.54 -22.61
C ASN A 520 18.09 -22.34 -23.67
N ALA A 521 19.16 -23.04 -23.28
CA ALA A 521 19.94 -23.89 -24.18
C ALA A 521 19.25 -25.25 -24.48
N GLY A 522 18.33 -25.69 -23.59
CA GLY A 522 17.54 -26.92 -23.76
C GLY A 522 16.26 -26.78 -24.60
N SER A 523 15.91 -25.58 -25.06
CA SER A 523 14.68 -25.28 -25.82
C SER A 523 14.92 -24.95 -27.31
N ARG A 524 16.06 -25.38 -27.88
CA ARG A 524 16.31 -25.27 -29.30
C ARG A 524 16.11 -26.60 -30.03
#